data_05e5f72420392f3973908a297c6ebeb5
#
_entry.id   05e5f72420392f3973908a297c6ebeb5
#
_cell.length_a   1.000
_cell.length_b   1.000
_cell.length_c   1.000
_cell.angle_alpha   90.00
_cell.angle_beta   90.00
_cell.angle_gamma   90.00
#
_symmetry.space_group_name_H-M   'P 1'
#
loop_
_entity.id
_entity.type
_entity.pdbx_description
1 polymer ?
#
loop_
_entity_poly.entity_id
_entity_poly.type
_entity_poly.pdbx_seq_one_letter_code
_entity_poly.pdbx_strand_id
1 'polypeptide(L)'
;GQTAGVDIDPNDGPIWAYERCASGQLSGGNVDCETNPVPPIFKFDRNTGEVLANFGADIFVTPHGIHAADDGTVWVTDFAGNDAGTRGHQVHQFSADGVLMMSLGYAGQAGSEPGYLNQPNDVIVGPDGSIYVSDGHNGQNMTTNGAMQAGIEAGNTARIEKFSPEGEYLMEWGGIGVEHGQFRTPHALEFDSRGRLWVADRGNHRLEIFDQDGNYLGSRYSYGRISGIFITDDDMVYAIDSESSPTNHPNWRNGVRIGPLDEDRIVGFIPPFERESRVYQGTAGEGVAVDADGNVYAAEGPNSLEWAGGALSLIHISEPTRH
;
A
#
# COMPACT_ATOMS: atom_id res chain seq x y z
N GLY A 1 -16.58 -3.00 -4.74
CA GLY A 1 -15.30 -2.97 -5.43
C GLY A 1 -14.21 -3.68 -4.65
N GLN A 2 -13.01 -3.63 -5.18
CA GLN A 2 -11.81 -4.18 -4.54
C GLN A 2 -11.05 -3.02 -3.91
N THR A 3 -10.96 -2.96 -2.60
CA THR A 3 -10.22 -1.90 -1.92
C THR A 3 -8.72 -2.22 -1.96
N ALA A 4 -7.93 -1.34 -2.56
CA ALA A 4 -6.48 -1.50 -2.65
C ALA A 4 -5.77 -0.93 -1.42
N GLY A 5 -6.18 0.23 -0.95
CA GLY A 5 -5.60 0.92 0.19
C GLY A 5 -6.64 1.48 1.15
N VAL A 6 -6.25 1.65 2.41
CA VAL A 6 -7.04 2.27 3.47
C VAL A 6 -6.11 3.10 4.34
N ASP A 7 -6.57 4.28 4.77
CA ASP A 7 -5.86 5.11 5.73
C ASP A 7 -6.85 5.87 6.64
N ILE A 8 -6.36 6.39 7.76
CA ILE A 8 -7.13 7.18 8.71
C ILE A 8 -6.76 8.65 8.54
N ASP A 9 -7.77 9.51 8.42
CA ASP A 9 -7.54 10.96 8.42
C ASP A 9 -6.98 11.39 9.80
N PRO A 10 -5.75 11.91 9.88
CA PRO A 10 -5.13 12.22 11.16
C PRO A 10 -5.80 13.38 11.89
N ASN A 11 -6.60 14.22 11.20
CA ASN A 11 -7.18 15.41 11.77
C ASN A 11 -8.54 15.16 12.44
N ASP A 12 -9.41 14.35 11.84
CA ASP A 12 -10.80 14.19 12.28
C ASP A 12 -11.25 12.72 12.34
N GLY A 13 -10.36 11.79 11.96
CA GLY A 13 -10.54 10.35 12.11
C GLY A 13 -11.48 9.64 11.15
N PRO A 14 -12.02 10.20 10.06
CA PRO A 14 -12.64 9.47 8.98
C PRO A 14 -11.70 8.49 8.31
N ILE A 15 -12.29 7.49 7.64
CA ILE A 15 -11.53 6.49 6.91
C ILE A 15 -11.47 6.88 5.46
N TRP A 16 -10.26 6.94 4.90
CA TRP A 16 -10.03 6.99 3.48
C TRP A 16 -9.88 5.58 2.92
N ALA A 17 -10.49 5.32 1.77
CA ALA A 17 -10.37 4.05 1.06
C ALA A 17 -10.20 4.28 -0.43
N TYR A 18 -9.37 3.47 -1.06
CA TYR A 18 -9.05 3.55 -2.48
C TYR A 18 -9.40 2.25 -3.19
N GLU A 19 -10.36 2.32 -4.12
CA GLU A 19 -10.97 1.18 -4.78
C GLU A 19 -10.43 0.99 -6.20
N ARG A 20 -10.30 -0.26 -6.64
CA ARG A 20 -9.81 -0.64 -7.99
C ARG A 20 -10.88 -0.62 -9.07
N CYS A 21 -11.92 0.21 -8.98
CA CYS A 21 -12.98 0.37 -9.98
C CYS A 21 -13.64 -0.94 -10.44
N ALA A 22 -13.73 -1.94 -9.57
CA ALA A 22 -14.28 -3.25 -9.91
C ALA A 22 -15.77 -3.19 -10.22
N SER A 23 -16.17 -3.57 -11.43
CA SER A 23 -17.56 -3.66 -11.87
C SER A 23 -18.18 -4.99 -11.48
N GLY A 24 -18.31 -5.32 -10.19
CA GLY A 24 -19.11 -6.48 -9.74
C GLY A 24 -18.73 -7.86 -10.29
N GLN A 25 -17.69 -7.99 -11.07
CA GLN A 25 -17.13 -9.26 -11.52
C GLN A 25 -15.90 -9.61 -10.68
N LEU A 26 -16.02 -10.68 -9.97
CA LEU A 26 -15.16 -11.16 -8.91
C LEU A 26 -14.03 -12.09 -9.41
N SER A 27 -13.72 -12.10 -10.67
CA SER A 27 -12.67 -12.96 -11.21
C SER A 27 -11.38 -12.16 -11.39
N GLY A 28 -10.28 -12.63 -10.83
CA GLY A 28 -8.92 -12.12 -10.83
C GLY A 28 -8.31 -11.61 -12.14
N GLY A 29 -9.07 -10.83 -12.88
CA GLY A 29 -8.61 -10.04 -14.02
C GLY A 29 -8.27 -8.62 -13.52
N ASN A 30 -7.32 -7.99 -14.17
CA ASN A 30 -7.01 -6.59 -13.98
C ASN A 30 -8.29 -5.77 -14.19
N VAL A 31 -8.89 -5.35 -13.09
CA VAL A 31 -9.98 -4.39 -13.14
C VAL A 31 -9.31 -3.02 -13.19
N ASP A 32 -9.51 -2.31 -14.26
CA ASP A 32 -8.99 -0.96 -14.46
C ASP A 32 -10.12 0.07 -14.48
N CYS A 33 -9.79 1.28 -14.09
CA CYS A 33 -10.72 2.39 -14.10
C CYS A 33 -11.00 2.92 -15.51
N GLU A 34 -10.26 2.49 -16.53
CA GLU A 34 -10.53 2.86 -17.93
C GLU A 34 -11.79 2.18 -18.46
N THR A 35 -11.96 0.90 -18.12
CA THR A 35 -13.16 0.14 -18.54
C THR A 35 -14.36 0.41 -17.65
N ASN A 36 -14.15 0.88 -16.44
CA ASN A 36 -15.21 1.25 -15.48
C ASN A 36 -14.87 2.56 -14.77
N PRO A 37 -15.11 3.73 -15.38
CA PRO A 37 -14.67 5.02 -14.87
C PRO A 37 -15.54 5.52 -13.69
N VAL A 38 -15.56 4.79 -12.60
CA VAL A 38 -16.20 5.20 -11.34
C VAL A 38 -15.21 5.98 -10.47
N PRO A 39 -15.69 6.90 -9.58
CA PRO A 39 -14.82 7.58 -8.64
C PRO A 39 -14.27 6.61 -7.61
N PRO A 40 -12.93 6.36 -7.56
CA PRO A 40 -12.37 5.28 -6.73
C PRO A 40 -11.94 5.72 -5.34
N ILE A 41 -11.87 7.02 -5.05
CA ILE A 41 -11.48 7.53 -3.74
C ILE A 41 -12.72 7.81 -2.91
N PHE A 42 -12.76 7.23 -1.70
CA PHE A 42 -13.86 7.39 -0.75
C PHE A 42 -13.34 7.90 0.58
N LYS A 43 -14.12 8.78 1.21
CA LYS A 43 -14.00 9.15 2.62
C LYS A 43 -15.26 8.70 3.36
N PHE A 44 -15.09 7.96 4.44
CA PHE A 44 -16.22 7.43 5.25
C PHE A 44 -16.18 7.98 6.67
N ASP A 45 -17.36 8.30 7.21
CA ASP A 45 -17.51 8.43 8.65
C ASP A 45 -17.27 7.07 9.33
N ARG A 46 -16.29 7.00 10.23
CA ARG A 46 -15.88 5.74 10.85
C ARG A 46 -16.92 5.10 11.76
N ASN A 47 -17.87 5.88 12.28
CA ASN A 47 -18.88 5.40 13.23
C ASN A 47 -20.16 4.95 12.53
N THR A 48 -20.54 5.64 11.45
CA THR A 48 -21.81 5.40 10.74
C THR A 48 -21.62 4.65 9.43
N GLY A 49 -20.40 4.68 8.84
CA GLY A 49 -20.11 4.17 7.50
C GLY A 49 -20.70 5.05 6.39
N GLU A 50 -21.18 6.26 6.70
CA GLU A 50 -21.67 7.20 5.71
C GLU A 50 -20.55 7.69 4.81
N VAL A 51 -20.80 7.77 3.49
CA VAL A 51 -19.86 8.34 2.54
C VAL A 51 -19.83 9.86 2.67
N LEU A 52 -18.73 10.40 3.14
CA LEU A 52 -18.52 11.85 3.31
C LEU A 52 -18.00 12.50 2.04
N ALA A 53 -17.15 11.79 1.26
CA ALA A 53 -16.67 12.24 -0.03
C ALA A 53 -16.42 11.04 -0.96
N ASN A 54 -16.59 11.27 -2.29
CA ASN A 54 -16.27 10.29 -3.31
C ASN A 54 -15.91 11.01 -4.61
N PHE A 55 -14.68 10.79 -5.13
CA PHE A 55 -14.16 11.52 -6.29
C PHE A 55 -13.07 10.75 -7.05
N GLY A 56 -12.52 11.38 -8.10
CA GLY A 56 -11.41 10.84 -8.90
C GLY A 56 -11.84 10.03 -10.12
N ALA A 57 -13.11 10.14 -10.58
CA ALA A 57 -13.54 9.48 -11.82
C ALA A 57 -12.71 9.97 -13.02
N ASP A 58 -12.48 9.07 -14.00
CA ASP A 58 -11.78 9.34 -15.26
C ASP A 58 -10.30 9.75 -15.15
N ILE A 59 -9.68 9.62 -13.97
CA ILE A 59 -8.26 9.99 -13.76
C ILE A 59 -7.37 8.75 -13.83
N PHE A 60 -7.78 7.67 -13.21
CA PHE A 60 -6.94 6.51 -12.91
C PHE A 60 -7.03 5.39 -13.93
N VAL A 61 -5.97 4.56 -13.95
CA VAL A 61 -5.94 3.25 -14.60
C VAL A 61 -6.08 2.15 -13.54
N THR A 62 -5.13 2.08 -12.61
CA THR A 62 -5.12 1.03 -11.58
C THR A 62 -4.79 1.62 -10.21
N PRO A 63 -5.81 1.96 -9.42
CA PRO A 63 -5.64 2.41 -8.03
C PRO A 63 -4.84 1.43 -7.17
N HIS A 64 -3.91 1.97 -6.32
CA HIS A 64 -3.09 1.11 -5.47
C HIS A 64 -2.92 1.65 -4.04
N GLY A 65 -1.93 2.47 -3.72
CA GLY A 65 -1.70 3.03 -2.39
C GLY A 65 -2.50 4.32 -2.12
N ILE A 66 -2.77 4.60 -0.85
CA ILE A 66 -3.43 5.83 -0.38
C ILE A 66 -2.81 6.28 0.94
N HIS A 67 -2.61 7.58 1.09
CA HIS A 67 -2.13 8.23 2.30
C HIS A 67 -2.91 9.51 2.59
N ALA A 68 -3.43 9.63 3.80
CA ALA A 68 -4.08 10.83 4.32
C ALA A 68 -3.07 11.68 5.09
N ALA A 69 -2.66 12.80 4.52
CA ALA A 69 -1.61 13.64 5.09
C ALA A 69 -2.15 14.59 6.18
N ASP A 70 -1.25 15.01 7.09
CA ASP A 70 -1.56 15.91 8.20
C ASP A 70 -2.10 17.28 7.77
N ASP A 71 -1.79 17.72 6.55
CA ASP A 71 -2.29 18.96 5.97
C ASP A 71 -3.73 18.88 5.44
N GLY A 72 -4.35 17.71 5.57
CA GLY A 72 -5.71 17.41 5.12
C GLY A 72 -5.81 17.04 3.64
N THR A 73 -4.69 16.88 2.94
CA THR A 73 -4.67 16.36 1.57
C THR A 73 -4.65 14.83 1.56
N VAL A 74 -5.05 14.23 0.44
CA VAL A 74 -4.96 12.78 0.22
C VAL A 74 -4.09 12.49 -0.98
N TRP A 75 -3.16 11.57 -0.81
CA TRP A 75 -2.22 11.12 -1.81
C TRP A 75 -2.56 9.71 -2.26
N VAL A 76 -2.49 9.44 -3.55
CA VAL A 76 -2.83 8.12 -4.10
C VAL A 76 -1.89 7.76 -5.24
N THR A 77 -1.63 6.46 -5.41
CA THR A 77 -0.82 5.95 -6.51
C THR A 77 -1.68 5.35 -7.62
N ASP A 78 -1.31 5.62 -8.87
CA ASP A 78 -1.86 4.97 -10.07
C ASP A 78 -0.79 4.05 -10.66
N PHE A 79 -0.92 2.78 -10.35
CA PHE A 79 0.10 1.75 -10.49
C PHE A 79 0.49 1.45 -11.94
N ALA A 80 -0.47 1.18 -12.82
CA ALA A 80 -0.21 0.76 -14.19
C ALA A 80 -0.53 1.86 -15.21
N GLY A 81 0.17 1.84 -16.34
CA GLY A 81 -0.15 2.70 -17.48
C GLY A 81 -1.23 2.09 -18.37
N ASN A 82 -1.97 2.96 -19.06
CA ASN A 82 -2.93 2.53 -20.07
C ASN A 82 -2.26 2.28 -21.44
N ASP A 83 -2.95 1.53 -22.32
CA ASP A 83 -2.45 1.21 -23.66
C ASP A 83 -2.22 2.46 -24.53
N ALA A 84 -2.94 3.54 -24.27
CA ALA A 84 -2.80 4.81 -25.00
C ALA A 84 -1.55 5.63 -24.55
N GLY A 85 -0.90 5.25 -23.44
CA GLY A 85 0.25 5.96 -22.88
C GLY A 85 -0.09 7.36 -22.36
N THR A 86 -1.30 7.55 -21.84
CA THR A 86 -1.81 8.86 -21.43
C THR A 86 -2.18 9.00 -19.97
N ARG A 87 -2.23 7.86 -19.23
CA ARG A 87 -2.57 7.78 -17.80
C ARG A 87 -1.78 6.69 -17.11
N GLY A 88 -1.68 6.78 -15.77
CA GLY A 88 -0.99 5.80 -14.93
C GLY A 88 0.50 6.06 -14.78
N HIS A 89 1.16 5.22 -13.98
CA HIS A 89 2.54 5.39 -13.52
C HIS A 89 2.75 6.74 -12.82
N GLN A 90 1.77 7.17 -12.02
CA GLN A 90 1.76 8.47 -11.35
C GLN A 90 1.36 8.36 -9.88
N VAL A 91 1.71 9.39 -9.14
CA VAL A 91 1.16 9.70 -7.83
C VAL A 91 0.37 11.00 -7.94
N HIS A 92 -0.80 11.07 -7.30
CA HIS A 92 -1.66 12.24 -7.33
C HIS A 92 -1.98 12.74 -5.93
N GLN A 93 -1.95 14.05 -5.75
CA GLN A 93 -2.41 14.75 -4.55
C GLN A 93 -3.77 15.40 -4.81
N PHE A 94 -4.70 15.18 -3.90
CA PHE A 94 -6.01 15.83 -3.91
C PHE A 94 -6.26 16.60 -2.62
N SER A 95 -7.05 17.67 -2.72
CA SER A 95 -7.68 18.24 -1.54
C SER A 95 -8.73 17.28 -0.97
N ALA A 96 -9.16 17.50 0.27
CA ALA A 96 -10.22 16.70 0.88
C ALA A 96 -11.56 16.74 0.10
N ASP A 97 -11.77 17.79 -0.69
CA ASP A 97 -12.95 17.99 -1.55
C ASP A 97 -12.77 17.40 -2.96
N GLY A 98 -11.65 16.73 -3.23
CA GLY A 98 -11.39 16.03 -4.50
C GLY A 98 -10.84 16.89 -5.64
N VAL A 99 -10.25 18.05 -5.33
CA VAL A 99 -9.55 18.85 -6.33
C VAL A 99 -8.15 18.28 -6.53
N LEU A 100 -7.78 17.89 -7.76
CA LEU A 100 -6.42 17.47 -8.10
C LEU A 100 -5.48 18.67 -7.96
N MET A 101 -4.47 18.56 -7.10
CA MET A 101 -3.53 19.63 -6.76
C MET A 101 -2.16 19.41 -7.40
N MET A 102 -1.67 18.17 -7.41
CA MET A 102 -0.35 17.81 -7.93
C MET A 102 -0.36 16.40 -8.53
N SER A 103 0.56 16.16 -9.47
CA SER A 103 0.86 14.83 -9.98
C SER A 103 2.37 14.64 -10.10
N LEU A 104 2.90 13.53 -9.59
CA LEU A 104 4.30 13.11 -9.76
C LEU A 104 4.38 12.00 -10.81
N GLY A 105 5.52 11.87 -11.46
CA GLY A 105 5.68 10.96 -12.59
C GLY A 105 5.11 11.52 -13.89
N TYR A 106 5.28 10.78 -14.97
CA TYR A 106 4.85 11.18 -16.31
C TYR A 106 3.71 10.30 -16.79
N ALA A 107 2.57 10.89 -17.09
CA ALA A 107 1.33 10.18 -17.42
C ALA A 107 1.53 9.11 -18.49
N GLY A 108 1.24 7.85 -18.14
CA GLY A 108 1.35 6.69 -19.02
C GLY A 108 2.77 6.28 -19.41
N GLN A 109 3.79 6.87 -18.81
CA GLN A 109 5.19 6.63 -19.15
C GLN A 109 5.93 5.99 -17.98
N ALA A 110 6.09 4.67 -18.02
CA ALA A 110 6.97 3.97 -17.09
C ALA A 110 8.44 4.28 -17.40
N GLY A 111 9.27 4.44 -16.37
CA GLY A 111 10.69 4.68 -16.55
C GLY A 111 11.52 4.46 -15.30
N SER A 112 12.85 4.34 -15.49
CA SER A 112 13.84 4.24 -14.43
C SER A 112 14.65 5.53 -14.23
N GLU A 113 14.46 6.52 -15.09
CA GLU A 113 15.11 7.81 -14.97
C GLU A 113 14.57 8.60 -13.77
N PRO A 114 15.34 9.54 -13.18
CA PRO A 114 14.90 10.37 -12.07
C PRO A 114 13.55 11.04 -12.30
N GLY A 115 12.60 10.86 -11.37
CA GLY A 115 11.26 11.41 -11.43
C GLY A 115 10.27 10.69 -12.37
N TYR A 116 10.72 9.64 -13.10
CA TYR A 116 9.82 8.68 -13.71
C TYR A 116 9.43 7.62 -12.68
N LEU A 117 8.20 7.16 -12.73
CA LEU A 117 7.71 6.06 -11.92
C LEU A 117 7.44 4.83 -12.80
N ASN A 118 7.66 3.64 -12.24
CA ASN A 118 7.39 2.37 -12.92
C ASN A 118 6.65 1.42 -11.98
N GLN A 119 5.34 1.53 -11.95
CA GLN A 119 4.44 0.83 -11.05
C GLN A 119 4.60 1.27 -9.58
N PRO A 120 4.30 2.55 -9.25
CA PRO A 120 4.31 3.04 -7.88
C PRO A 120 3.30 2.27 -7.02
N ASN A 121 3.77 1.76 -5.88
CA ASN A 121 2.95 0.98 -4.96
C ASN A 121 2.28 1.86 -3.91
N ASP A 122 3.06 2.71 -3.26
CA ASP A 122 2.61 3.49 -2.13
C ASP A 122 3.27 4.86 -2.08
N VAL A 123 2.68 5.77 -1.33
CA VAL A 123 3.15 7.14 -1.14
C VAL A 123 2.92 7.57 0.30
N ILE A 124 3.86 8.29 0.87
CA ILE A 124 3.72 8.90 2.20
C ILE A 124 4.41 10.27 2.26
N VAL A 125 3.86 11.18 3.05
CA VAL A 125 4.47 12.48 3.34
C VAL A 125 5.27 12.36 4.64
N GLY A 126 6.55 12.70 4.56
CA GLY A 126 7.44 12.64 5.72
C GLY A 126 7.31 13.83 6.67
N PRO A 127 7.94 13.75 7.86
CA PRO A 127 7.86 14.81 8.87
C PRO A 127 8.41 16.17 8.41
N ASP A 128 9.26 16.20 7.39
CA ASP A 128 9.81 17.41 6.78
C ASP A 128 8.95 17.93 5.60
N GLY A 129 7.82 17.29 5.32
CA GLY A 129 6.95 17.57 4.19
C GLY A 129 7.43 16.97 2.86
N SER A 130 8.58 16.31 2.82
CA SER A 130 9.03 15.58 1.63
C SER A 130 8.11 14.40 1.34
N ILE A 131 7.95 14.09 0.05
CA ILE A 131 7.08 13.01 -0.43
C ILE A 131 7.95 11.81 -0.78
N TYR A 132 7.60 10.65 -0.25
CA TYR A 132 8.28 9.38 -0.50
C TYR A 132 7.36 8.44 -1.27
N VAL A 133 7.89 7.87 -2.35
CA VAL A 133 7.14 6.95 -3.22
C VAL A 133 7.89 5.62 -3.30
N SER A 134 7.22 4.53 -3.00
CA SER A 134 7.74 3.19 -3.27
C SER A 134 7.38 2.80 -4.71
N ASP A 135 8.40 2.50 -5.52
CA ASP A 135 8.28 2.29 -6.97
C ASP A 135 8.85 0.94 -7.38
N GLY A 136 8.06 0.13 -8.12
CA GLY A 136 8.47 -1.17 -8.65
C GLY A 136 7.73 -2.38 -8.08
N HIS A 137 6.58 -2.72 -8.64
CA HIS A 137 5.78 -3.88 -8.21
C HIS A 137 6.21 -5.21 -8.83
N ASN A 138 6.83 -5.20 -10.00
CA ASN A 138 7.16 -6.41 -10.77
C ASN A 138 8.17 -7.35 -10.09
N GLY A 139 8.94 -6.86 -9.12
CA GLY A 139 10.01 -7.60 -8.47
C GLY A 139 9.57 -8.84 -7.69
N GLN A 140 8.30 -8.95 -7.30
CA GLN A 140 7.80 -10.07 -6.50
C GLN A 140 7.98 -11.44 -7.17
N ASN A 141 7.98 -11.51 -8.49
CA ASN A 141 8.14 -12.74 -9.26
C ASN A 141 9.62 -13.02 -9.62
N MET A 142 10.54 -12.12 -9.30
CA MET A 142 11.96 -12.23 -9.60
C MET A 142 12.68 -13.03 -8.50
N THR A 143 12.41 -14.34 -8.43
CA THR A 143 12.86 -15.21 -7.34
C THR A 143 14.26 -15.80 -7.54
N THR A 144 14.90 -15.55 -8.67
CA THR A 144 16.27 -16.01 -8.99
C THR A 144 17.13 -14.85 -9.47
N ASN A 145 18.45 -14.97 -9.34
CA ASN A 145 19.40 -13.97 -9.84
C ASN A 145 19.21 -13.70 -11.34
N GLY A 146 18.92 -14.72 -12.13
CA GLY A 146 18.66 -14.57 -13.56
C GLY A 146 17.38 -13.79 -13.85
N ALA A 147 16.32 -14.02 -13.06
CA ALA A 147 15.08 -13.27 -13.20
C ALA A 147 15.24 -11.80 -12.77
N MET A 148 15.99 -11.54 -11.69
CA MET A 148 16.31 -10.17 -11.26
C MET A 148 17.12 -9.43 -12.31
N GLN A 149 18.18 -10.06 -12.85
CA GLN A 149 18.98 -9.47 -13.91
C GLN A 149 18.16 -9.16 -15.16
N ALA A 150 17.31 -10.08 -15.60
CA ALA A 150 16.41 -9.86 -16.73
C ALA A 150 15.39 -8.72 -16.46
N GLY A 151 14.92 -8.59 -15.22
CA GLY A 151 14.06 -7.49 -14.81
C GLY A 151 14.76 -6.13 -14.92
N ILE A 152 16.00 -6.04 -14.44
CA ILE A 152 16.84 -4.82 -14.55
C ILE A 152 17.05 -4.46 -16.03
N GLU A 153 17.41 -5.43 -16.87
CA GLU A 153 17.61 -5.24 -18.31
C GLU A 153 16.31 -4.81 -19.03
N ALA A 154 15.16 -5.21 -18.51
CA ALA A 154 13.86 -4.79 -19.01
C ALA A 154 13.41 -3.40 -18.51
N GLY A 155 14.20 -2.72 -17.67
CA GLY A 155 13.90 -1.40 -17.12
C GLY A 155 12.93 -1.42 -15.94
N ASN A 156 12.73 -2.56 -15.28
CA ASN A 156 11.96 -2.61 -14.04
C ASN A 156 12.71 -1.93 -12.91
N THR A 157 11.95 -1.38 -11.97
CA THR A 157 12.43 -0.67 -10.79
C THR A 157 12.09 -1.44 -9.50
N ALA A 158 12.78 -1.14 -8.42
CA ALA A 158 12.43 -1.49 -7.05
C ALA A 158 13.16 -0.50 -6.14
N ARG A 159 12.60 0.65 -5.91
CA ARG A 159 13.27 1.79 -5.26
C ARG A 159 12.31 2.63 -4.43
N ILE A 160 12.86 3.51 -3.63
CA ILE A 160 12.15 4.61 -3.01
C ILE A 160 12.63 5.90 -3.67
N GLU A 161 11.70 6.71 -4.16
CA GLU A 161 11.98 8.05 -4.66
C GLU A 161 11.52 9.09 -3.64
N LYS A 162 12.34 10.11 -3.42
CA LYS A 162 12.04 11.27 -2.56
C LYS A 162 11.86 12.52 -3.42
N PHE A 163 10.76 13.22 -3.17
CA PHE A 163 10.44 14.50 -3.80
C PHE A 163 10.30 15.60 -2.76
N SER A 164 10.48 16.86 -3.17
CA SER A 164 10.20 18.01 -2.31
C SER A 164 8.69 18.17 -2.07
N PRO A 165 8.26 19.00 -1.11
CA PRO A 165 6.83 19.33 -0.94
C PRO A 165 6.18 19.94 -2.20
N GLU A 166 6.96 20.53 -3.08
CA GLU A 166 6.52 21.11 -4.36
C GLU A 166 6.53 20.10 -5.52
N GLY A 167 6.95 18.85 -5.27
CA GLY A 167 7.00 17.76 -6.25
C GLY A 167 8.27 17.71 -7.10
N GLU A 168 9.35 18.41 -6.70
CA GLU A 168 10.64 18.30 -7.37
C GLU A 168 11.38 17.03 -6.93
N TYR A 169 11.90 16.24 -7.88
CA TYR A 169 12.73 15.08 -7.58
C TYR A 169 13.98 15.48 -6.81
N LEU A 170 14.26 14.81 -5.70
CA LEU A 170 15.42 15.08 -4.85
C LEU A 170 16.46 13.97 -4.92
N MET A 171 16.06 12.74 -4.71
CA MET A 171 16.92 11.57 -4.68
C MET A 171 16.13 10.26 -4.74
N GLU A 172 16.85 9.16 -4.92
CA GLU A 172 16.32 7.81 -4.79
C GLU A 172 17.34 6.87 -4.15
N TRP A 173 16.86 5.76 -3.63
CA TRP A 173 17.69 4.64 -3.21
C TRP A 173 16.97 3.32 -3.44
N GLY A 174 17.74 2.23 -3.43
CA GLY A 174 17.21 0.89 -3.68
C GLY A 174 17.83 0.26 -4.91
N GLY A 175 17.02 -0.50 -5.59
CA GLY A 175 17.36 -1.32 -6.77
C GLY A 175 16.87 -2.75 -6.57
N ILE A 176 16.67 -3.47 -7.67
CA ILE A 176 16.22 -4.87 -7.65
C ILE A 176 17.29 -5.75 -7.02
N GLY A 177 16.98 -6.41 -5.90
CA GLY A 177 17.91 -7.31 -5.24
C GLY A 177 17.43 -7.85 -3.91
N VAL A 178 18.34 -8.50 -3.17
CA VAL A 178 18.06 -9.15 -1.88
C VAL A 178 18.95 -8.63 -0.74
N GLU A 179 19.97 -7.84 -1.05
CA GLU A 179 20.83 -7.23 -0.05
C GLU A 179 20.10 -6.13 0.72
N HIS A 180 20.65 -5.67 1.84
CA HIS A 180 20.10 -4.53 2.56
C HIS A 180 20.13 -3.26 1.70
N GLY A 181 19.03 -2.54 1.68
CA GLY A 181 18.85 -1.37 0.81
C GLY A 181 18.49 -1.71 -0.64
N GLN A 182 18.35 -2.99 -0.98
CA GLN A 182 17.76 -3.44 -2.25
C GLN A 182 16.39 -4.04 -1.99
N PHE A 183 15.52 -4.01 -2.98
CA PHE A 183 14.13 -4.47 -2.85
C PHE A 183 13.75 -5.45 -3.96
N ARG A 184 12.75 -6.27 -3.68
CA ARG A 184 12.06 -7.05 -4.72
C ARG A 184 10.64 -6.57 -4.98
N THR A 185 10.03 -5.92 -4.01
CA THR A 185 8.76 -5.20 -4.16
C THR A 185 8.61 -4.30 -2.93
N PRO A 186 9.10 -3.07 -2.98
CA PRO A 186 8.81 -2.09 -1.93
C PRO A 186 7.33 -1.72 -2.03
N HIS A 187 6.48 -2.31 -1.18
CA HIS A 187 5.03 -2.31 -1.40
C HIS A 187 4.29 -1.29 -0.54
N ALA A 188 4.73 -1.04 0.67
CA ALA A 188 4.13 -0.06 1.55
C ALA A 188 5.20 0.72 2.32
N LEU A 189 4.83 1.94 2.71
CA LEU A 189 5.66 2.89 3.44
C LEU A 189 4.95 3.34 4.71
N GLU A 190 5.72 3.55 5.80
CA GLU A 190 5.21 4.17 7.01
C GLU A 190 6.33 4.87 7.76
N PHE A 191 6.03 6.00 8.42
CA PHE A 191 6.96 6.66 9.32
C PHE A 191 6.68 6.27 10.77
N ASP A 192 7.73 6.03 11.53
CA ASP A 192 7.60 5.85 12.97
C ASP A 192 7.74 7.18 13.74
N SER A 193 7.44 7.16 15.03
CA SER A 193 7.53 8.34 15.93
C SER A 193 8.90 9.03 15.96
N ARG A 194 9.94 8.33 15.46
CA ARG A 194 11.32 8.84 15.41
C ARG A 194 11.70 9.41 14.05
N GLY A 195 10.74 9.47 13.12
CA GLY A 195 10.94 9.93 11.75
C GLY A 195 11.78 8.98 10.89
N ARG A 196 11.78 7.66 11.19
CA ARG A 196 12.41 6.65 10.36
C ARG A 196 11.39 6.07 9.40
N LEU A 197 11.77 5.89 8.15
CA LEU A 197 10.94 5.29 7.12
C LEU A 197 11.02 3.76 7.18
N TRP A 198 9.86 3.14 7.31
CA TRP A 198 9.69 1.68 7.24
C TRP A 198 9.17 1.30 5.86
N VAL A 199 9.83 0.35 5.23
CA VAL A 199 9.51 -0.12 3.87
C VAL A 199 9.14 -1.60 3.93
N ALA A 200 7.94 -1.94 3.48
CA ALA A 200 7.53 -3.33 3.28
C ALA A 200 8.18 -3.89 2.02
N ASP A 201 9.31 -4.55 2.14
CA ASP A 201 9.96 -5.28 1.06
C ASP A 201 9.30 -6.66 0.87
N ARG A 202 8.07 -6.64 0.32
CA ARG A 202 7.17 -7.79 0.22
C ARG A 202 7.81 -9.00 -0.46
N GLY A 203 8.53 -8.77 -1.55
CA GLY A 203 9.19 -9.82 -2.31
C GLY A 203 10.31 -10.51 -1.54
N ASN A 204 10.94 -9.84 -0.58
CA ASN A 204 12.00 -10.37 0.29
C ASN A 204 11.49 -10.76 1.68
N HIS A 205 10.20 -10.67 1.95
CA HIS A 205 9.55 -11.08 3.21
C HIS A 205 10.12 -10.36 4.44
N ARG A 206 10.34 -9.06 4.35
CA ARG A 206 10.92 -8.25 5.42
C ARG A 206 10.38 -6.83 5.45
N LEU A 207 10.53 -6.16 6.59
CA LEU A 207 10.48 -4.72 6.69
C LEU A 207 11.92 -4.20 6.74
N GLU A 208 12.25 -3.18 5.97
CA GLU A 208 13.51 -2.46 6.07
C GLU A 208 13.29 -1.06 6.60
N ILE A 209 14.23 -0.56 7.40
CA ILE A 209 14.13 0.71 8.12
C ILE A 209 15.25 1.61 7.64
N PHE A 210 14.91 2.84 7.29
CA PHE A 210 15.84 3.86 6.78
C PHE A 210 15.67 5.17 7.55
N ASP A 211 16.71 6.00 7.53
CA ASP A 211 16.52 7.42 7.81
C ASP A 211 15.96 8.17 6.58
N GLN A 212 15.68 9.45 6.73
CA GLN A 212 15.09 10.27 5.66
C GLN A 212 16.04 10.55 4.48
N ASP A 213 17.31 10.22 4.63
CA ASP A 213 18.35 10.31 3.58
C ASP A 213 18.64 8.97 2.92
N GLY A 214 17.82 7.92 3.20
CA GLY A 214 17.93 6.59 2.61
C GLY A 214 19.05 5.73 3.19
N ASN A 215 19.65 6.11 4.32
CA ASN A 215 20.63 5.25 4.98
C ASN A 215 19.92 4.11 5.72
N TYR A 216 20.36 2.87 5.47
CA TYR A 216 19.83 1.68 6.10
C TYR A 216 20.13 1.65 7.61
N LEU A 217 19.10 1.39 8.42
CA LEU A 217 19.17 1.34 9.88
C LEU A 217 18.89 -0.05 10.47
N GLY A 218 18.13 -0.90 9.77
CA GLY A 218 17.79 -2.23 10.27
C GLY A 218 16.70 -2.94 9.49
N SER A 219 16.40 -4.19 9.87
CA SER A 219 15.35 -4.99 9.27
C SER A 219 14.54 -5.74 10.32
N ARG A 220 13.31 -6.14 9.94
CA ARG A 220 12.41 -7.05 10.68
C ARG A 220 11.96 -8.18 9.75
N TYR A 221 12.02 -9.41 10.22
CA TYR A 221 11.71 -10.61 9.43
C TYR A 221 10.48 -11.38 9.92
N SER A 222 9.89 -10.94 11.05
CA SER A 222 8.78 -11.67 11.70
C SER A 222 7.40 -11.37 11.10
N TYR A 223 7.30 -10.53 10.06
CA TYR A 223 6.01 -10.03 9.57
C TYR A 223 5.49 -10.74 8.31
N GLY A 224 6.32 -11.38 7.50
CA GLY A 224 5.91 -12.15 6.31
C GLY A 224 5.92 -11.35 5.01
N ARG A 225 4.97 -11.63 4.11
CA ARG A 225 4.82 -10.92 2.81
C ARG A 225 3.88 -9.73 2.97
N ILE A 226 4.43 -8.64 3.46
CA ILE A 226 3.67 -7.48 3.90
C ILE A 226 3.23 -6.64 2.70
N SER A 227 1.92 -6.33 2.63
CA SER A 227 1.34 -5.45 1.63
C SER A 227 1.00 -4.05 2.17
N GLY A 228 0.71 -3.93 3.46
CA GLY A 228 0.45 -2.64 4.12
C GLY A 228 1.08 -2.60 5.50
N ILE A 229 1.45 -1.40 5.94
CA ILE A 229 1.99 -1.11 7.28
C ILE A 229 1.20 0.05 7.86
N PHE A 230 0.99 0.01 9.16
CA PHE A 230 0.56 1.15 9.96
C PHE A 230 1.32 1.14 11.29
N ILE A 231 1.82 2.26 11.72
CA ILE A 231 2.53 2.41 13.01
C ILE A 231 1.75 3.39 13.87
N THR A 232 1.30 2.92 15.01
CA THR A 232 0.52 3.73 15.96
C THR A 232 1.41 4.69 16.74
N ASP A 233 0.82 5.74 17.33
CA ASP A 233 1.53 6.74 18.15
C ASP A 233 2.23 6.13 19.38
N ASP A 234 1.80 4.96 19.84
CA ASP A 234 2.43 4.21 20.93
C ASP A 234 3.47 3.18 20.45
N ASP A 235 3.97 3.35 19.23
CA ASP A 235 5.05 2.56 18.62
C ASP A 235 4.70 1.07 18.44
N MET A 236 3.47 0.77 18.06
CA MET A 236 3.06 -0.57 17.63
C MET A 236 2.96 -0.67 16.12
N VAL A 237 3.63 -1.65 15.55
CA VAL A 237 3.61 -1.95 14.11
C VAL A 237 2.48 -2.94 13.81
N TYR A 238 1.57 -2.54 12.92
CA TYR A 238 0.54 -3.39 12.32
C TYR A 238 0.93 -3.62 10.85
N ALA A 239 1.17 -4.87 10.49
CA ALA A 239 1.58 -5.23 9.14
C ALA A 239 0.68 -6.32 8.58
N ILE A 240 0.04 -6.02 7.43
CA ILE A 240 -0.87 -6.94 6.78
C ILE A 240 -0.16 -7.79 5.74
N ASP A 241 -0.17 -9.10 5.92
CA ASP A 241 0.33 -10.10 4.98
C ASP A 241 -0.84 -10.62 4.13
N SER A 242 -0.93 -10.19 2.89
CA SER A 242 -1.99 -10.60 1.97
C SER A 242 -1.57 -11.72 1.01
N GLU A 243 -0.26 -12.01 0.89
CA GLU A 243 0.25 -12.84 -0.20
C GLU A 243 1.10 -14.04 0.21
N SER A 244 1.26 -14.32 1.50
CA SER A 244 1.84 -15.59 1.92
C SER A 244 0.95 -16.74 1.48
N SER A 245 1.54 -17.73 0.85
CA SER A 245 0.83 -18.90 0.28
C SER A 245 1.73 -20.13 0.30
N PRO A 246 1.20 -21.33 0.04
CA PRO A 246 2.03 -22.53 -0.06
C PRO A 246 3.17 -22.47 -1.07
N THR A 247 3.05 -21.60 -2.09
CA THR A 247 4.08 -21.35 -3.10
C THR A 247 4.99 -20.17 -2.76
N ASN A 248 4.39 -19.11 -2.22
CA ASN A 248 5.08 -17.87 -1.93
C ASN A 248 5.15 -17.67 -0.41
N HIS A 249 6.15 -18.13 0.26
CA HIS A 249 6.31 -18.11 1.72
C HIS A 249 5.57 -19.26 2.42
N PRO A 250 5.98 -20.52 2.16
CA PRO A 250 5.35 -21.71 2.74
C PRO A 250 5.31 -21.68 4.26
N ASN A 251 4.22 -22.23 4.85
CA ASN A 251 3.96 -22.30 6.28
C ASN A 251 3.65 -20.98 6.99
N TRP A 252 3.48 -19.90 6.23
CA TRP A 252 2.96 -18.64 6.76
C TRP A 252 1.48 -18.48 6.42
N ARG A 253 0.76 -17.82 7.32
CA ARG A 253 -0.66 -17.51 7.16
C ARG A 253 -0.84 -16.02 6.92
N ASN A 254 -1.73 -15.67 5.99
CA ASN A 254 -2.18 -14.30 5.77
C ASN A 254 -2.85 -13.74 7.03
N GLY A 255 -2.83 -12.42 7.19
CA GLY A 255 -3.44 -11.72 8.30
C GLY A 255 -2.61 -10.53 8.76
N VAL A 256 -3.10 -9.81 9.76
CA VAL A 256 -2.39 -8.67 10.35
C VAL A 256 -1.52 -9.16 11.51
N ARG A 257 -0.23 -8.89 11.43
CA ARG A 257 0.74 -9.14 12.50
C ARG A 257 1.03 -7.87 13.25
N ILE A 258 1.04 -7.97 14.57
CA ILE A 258 1.21 -6.84 15.48
C ILE A 258 2.45 -7.08 16.32
N GLY A 259 3.33 -6.10 16.39
CA GLY A 259 4.56 -6.18 17.18
C GLY A 259 5.09 -4.83 17.60
N PRO A 260 5.94 -4.77 18.64
CA PRO A 260 6.55 -3.52 19.08
C PRO A 260 7.61 -3.04 18.08
N LEU A 261 7.75 -1.72 17.97
CA LEU A 261 8.67 -1.06 17.05
C LEU A 261 10.14 -1.49 17.24
N ASP A 262 10.57 -1.66 18.49
CA ASP A 262 11.97 -1.88 18.85
C ASP A 262 12.40 -3.37 18.80
N GLU A 263 11.47 -4.30 18.62
CA GLU A 263 11.76 -5.71 18.65
C GLU A 263 11.25 -6.43 17.38
N ASP A 264 12.01 -7.41 16.89
CA ASP A 264 11.56 -8.27 15.78
C ASP A 264 10.78 -9.49 16.34
N ARG A 265 9.59 -9.22 16.90
CA ARG A 265 8.68 -10.26 17.39
C ARG A 265 7.22 -9.89 17.22
N ILE A 266 6.39 -10.89 17.06
CA ILE A 266 4.94 -10.74 16.97
C ILE A 266 4.31 -10.97 18.35
N VAL A 267 3.48 -10.03 18.78
CA VAL A 267 2.71 -10.11 20.05
C VAL A 267 1.21 -10.30 19.82
N GLY A 268 0.73 -10.01 18.59
CA GLY A 268 -0.66 -10.19 18.21
C GLY A 268 -0.79 -10.63 16.75
N PHE A 269 -1.87 -11.36 16.45
CA PHE A 269 -2.20 -11.79 15.10
C PHE A 269 -3.71 -11.75 14.89
N ILE A 270 -4.15 -11.02 13.88
CA ILE A 270 -5.52 -10.99 13.42
C ILE A 270 -5.59 -11.85 12.15
N PRO A 271 -6.29 -13.00 12.18
CA PRO A 271 -6.44 -13.84 11.00
C PRO A 271 -7.34 -13.18 9.96
N PRO A 272 -7.22 -13.55 8.68
CA PRO A 272 -8.15 -13.08 7.66
C PRO A 272 -9.57 -13.55 8.00
N PHE A 273 -10.58 -12.80 7.52
CA PHE A 273 -11.96 -13.19 7.70
C PHE A 273 -12.28 -14.49 6.95
N GLU A 274 -12.69 -15.52 7.66
CA GLU A 274 -13.12 -16.82 7.11
C GLU A 274 -14.63 -16.94 7.27
N ARG A 275 -15.38 -16.86 6.18
CA ARG A 275 -16.85 -16.95 6.22
C ARG A 275 -17.37 -18.37 6.47
N GLU A 276 -16.63 -19.42 6.11
CA GLU A 276 -16.92 -20.83 6.43
C GLU A 276 -15.66 -21.68 6.33
N SER A 277 -15.52 -22.64 7.24
CA SER A 277 -14.33 -23.46 7.51
C SER A 277 -13.89 -24.41 6.40
N ARG A 278 -14.30 -24.26 5.17
CA ARG A 278 -14.08 -25.30 4.15
C ARG A 278 -13.24 -24.94 2.94
N VAL A 279 -13.03 -23.70 2.56
CA VAL A 279 -12.51 -23.47 1.20
C VAL A 279 -11.57 -22.32 1.06
N TYR A 280 -11.09 -21.56 1.83
CA TYR A 280 -10.02 -20.59 1.50
C TYR A 280 -9.54 -19.80 2.70
N GLN A 281 -8.24 -19.73 2.80
CA GLN A 281 -7.57 -18.60 3.43
C GLN A 281 -8.01 -17.36 2.67
N GLY A 282 -8.89 -16.53 3.27
CA GLY A 282 -9.19 -15.22 2.75
C GLY A 282 -7.86 -14.48 2.61
N THR A 283 -7.66 -13.73 1.55
CA THR A 283 -6.56 -12.78 1.49
C THR A 283 -6.89 -11.70 2.51
N ALA A 284 -6.06 -11.53 3.51
CA ALA A 284 -6.02 -10.27 4.24
C ALA A 284 -5.76 -9.17 3.20
N GLY A 285 -6.44 -8.05 3.28
CA GLY A 285 -6.35 -6.99 2.29
C GLY A 285 -4.95 -6.40 2.08
N GLU A 286 -4.80 -5.49 1.14
CA GLU A 286 -3.50 -4.90 0.82
C GLU A 286 -3.14 -3.71 1.71
N GLY A 287 -4.11 -3.03 2.31
CA GLY A 287 -3.89 -1.91 3.24
C GLY A 287 -4.37 -2.23 4.65
N VAL A 288 -3.77 -1.60 5.65
CA VAL A 288 -4.15 -1.65 7.06
C VAL A 288 -4.04 -0.27 7.68
N ALA A 289 -5.02 0.12 8.50
CA ALA A 289 -4.99 1.34 9.30
C ALA A 289 -5.57 1.06 10.69
N VAL A 290 -5.19 1.88 11.68
CA VAL A 290 -5.64 1.72 13.07
C VAL A 290 -6.06 3.08 13.61
N ASP A 291 -7.27 3.15 14.18
CA ASP A 291 -7.75 4.39 14.79
C ASP A 291 -7.28 4.57 16.25
N ALA A 292 -7.52 5.74 16.81
CA ALA A 292 -7.13 6.07 18.17
C ALA A 292 -7.84 5.22 19.25
N ASP A 293 -8.93 4.56 18.90
CA ASP A 293 -9.66 3.65 19.78
C ASP A 293 -9.10 2.20 19.69
N GLY A 294 -8.12 1.95 18.81
CA GLY A 294 -7.50 0.65 18.57
C GLY A 294 -8.28 -0.25 17.62
N ASN A 295 -9.26 0.28 16.89
CA ASN A 295 -9.95 -0.47 15.84
C ASN A 295 -9.02 -0.63 14.63
N VAL A 296 -8.95 -1.84 14.09
CA VAL A 296 -8.11 -2.17 12.93
C VAL A 296 -8.99 -2.27 11.68
N TYR A 297 -8.63 -1.52 10.65
CA TYR A 297 -9.27 -1.51 9.34
C TYR A 297 -8.36 -2.18 8.33
N ALA A 298 -8.89 -3.11 7.56
CA ALA A 298 -8.16 -3.80 6.51
C ALA A 298 -8.84 -3.58 5.16
N ALA A 299 -8.08 -3.16 4.17
CA ALA A 299 -8.53 -3.04 2.79
C ALA A 299 -8.59 -4.42 2.15
N GLU A 300 -9.79 -4.97 1.98
CA GLU A 300 -9.96 -6.30 1.42
C GLU A 300 -9.75 -6.33 -0.10
N GLY A 301 -8.77 -7.11 -0.52
CA GLY A 301 -8.43 -7.29 -1.94
C GLY A 301 -9.40 -8.19 -2.71
N PRO A 302 -9.11 -8.44 -3.98
CA PRO A 302 -10.03 -9.08 -4.94
C PRO A 302 -10.55 -10.44 -4.56
N ASN A 303 -9.79 -11.20 -3.79
CA ASN A 303 -10.14 -12.59 -3.52
C ASN A 303 -11.10 -12.76 -2.33
N SER A 304 -11.26 -11.76 -1.47
CA SER A 304 -12.19 -11.80 -0.34
C SER A 304 -13.61 -11.39 -0.71
N LEU A 305 -13.80 -10.53 -1.72
CA LEU A 305 -15.12 -10.05 -2.15
C LEU A 305 -15.94 -11.07 -2.93
N GLU A 306 -15.31 -12.02 -3.60
CA GLU A 306 -16.00 -13.13 -4.28
C GLU A 306 -16.94 -13.90 -3.33
N TRP A 307 -16.63 -13.88 -2.06
CA TRP A 307 -17.34 -14.60 -0.99
C TRP A 307 -18.30 -13.75 -0.17
N ALA A 308 -18.09 -12.42 -0.11
CA ALA A 308 -18.90 -11.51 0.69
C ALA A 308 -20.20 -11.07 0.00
N GLY A 309 -20.43 -11.44 -1.26
CA GLY A 309 -21.64 -11.07 -1.99
C GLY A 309 -21.68 -9.61 -2.41
N GLY A 310 -20.54 -8.96 -2.59
CA GLY A 310 -20.43 -7.61 -3.14
C GLY A 310 -20.74 -6.47 -2.17
N ALA A 311 -20.73 -6.72 -0.87
CA ALA A 311 -20.80 -5.65 0.13
C ALA A 311 -19.37 -5.14 0.42
N LEU A 312 -19.22 -3.81 0.52
CA LEU A 312 -18.03 -3.19 1.12
C LEU A 312 -17.83 -3.79 2.51
N SER A 313 -16.79 -4.60 2.69
CA SER A 313 -16.43 -5.08 4.02
C SER A 313 -15.18 -4.36 4.49
N LEU A 314 -15.37 -3.19 5.10
CA LEU A 314 -14.45 -2.75 6.12
C LEU A 314 -14.67 -3.71 7.30
N ILE A 315 -13.70 -4.59 7.56
CA ILE A 315 -13.78 -5.46 8.73
C ILE A 315 -13.42 -4.60 9.94
N HIS A 316 -14.42 -4.18 10.67
CA HIS A 316 -14.26 -3.61 11.99
C HIS A 316 -13.96 -4.76 12.97
N ILE A 317 -12.73 -4.87 13.42
CA ILE A 317 -12.32 -5.81 14.46
C ILE A 317 -12.15 -5.00 15.74
N SER A 318 -13.15 -5.06 16.62
CA SER A 318 -13.03 -4.51 17.97
C SER A 318 -12.00 -5.31 18.77
N GLU A 319 -11.12 -4.59 19.46
CA GLU A 319 -10.05 -4.98 20.40
C GLU A 319 -9.63 -6.47 20.48
N PRO A 320 -8.34 -6.78 20.40
CA PRO A 320 -7.85 -8.05 20.92
C PRO A 320 -8.05 -8.05 22.44
N THR A 321 -8.97 -8.89 22.95
CA THR A 321 -9.10 -9.11 24.38
C THR A 321 -7.75 -9.45 24.98
N ARG A 322 -7.23 -8.56 25.84
CA ARG A 322 -6.03 -8.83 26.63
C ARG A 322 -6.31 -10.03 27.53
N HIS A 323 -5.67 -11.11 27.28
CA HIS A 323 -5.53 -12.26 28.21
C HIS A 323 -4.14 -12.31 28.79
#